data_1a1d7b2347ba7664e61854bf9588908e
#
_entry.id   1a1d7b2347ba7664e61854bf9588908e
#
_cell.length_a   1.000
_cell.length_b   1.000
_cell.length_c   1.000
_cell.angle_alpha   90.00
_cell.angle_beta   90.00
_cell.angle_gamma   90.00
#
_symmetry.space_group_name_H-M   'P 1'
#
loop_
_entity.id
_entity.type
_entity.pdbx_description
1 polymer ?
#
loop_
_entity_poly.entity_id
_entity_poly.type
_entity_poly.pdbx_seq_one_letter_code
_entity_poly.pdbx_strand_id
1 'polypeptide(L)'
;MALISLRQLLDHAAEKNYGVPAFNVNNMEQIQAIMKAAKATDSPVILQASRGARAYAGDIFLRHLFDAAVEMYPDIPICIHQDHGNNLDTCLSAMANNFTSVMMDGSLEENAKTPASYEYNVNISSKVTEVAHKIGVSVEGELGCLGSLETGEGEKEDGHGFEGKLSHDQLLTDPDQAKDFVKKTQVDGLAVAIGTSHGAYKFTRKPDGDILAL
;
A
#
# COMPACT_ATOMS: atom_id res chain seq x y z
N MET A 1 18.88 -9.17 -9.61
CA MET A 1 18.42 -7.79 -9.80
C MET A 1 17.81 -7.34 -8.49
N ALA A 2 18.29 -6.23 -7.92
CA ALA A 2 17.77 -5.72 -6.65
C ALA A 2 16.31 -5.23 -6.78
N LEU A 3 15.97 -4.57 -7.89
CA LEU A 3 14.62 -4.06 -8.14
C LEU A 3 13.68 -5.18 -8.62
N ILE A 4 12.59 -5.42 -7.87
CA ILE A 4 11.60 -6.46 -8.15
C ILE A 4 10.17 -5.92 -8.05
N SER A 5 9.21 -6.66 -8.59
CA SER A 5 7.78 -6.33 -8.46
C SER A 5 7.25 -6.73 -7.08
N LEU A 6 6.14 -6.10 -6.66
CA LEU A 6 5.43 -6.49 -5.44
C LEU A 6 5.00 -7.95 -5.48
N ARG A 7 4.47 -8.41 -6.60
CA ARG A 7 4.02 -9.80 -6.79
C ARG A 7 5.13 -10.81 -6.52
N GLN A 8 6.33 -10.60 -7.09
CA GLN A 8 7.48 -11.48 -6.85
C GLN A 8 7.86 -11.53 -5.38
N LEU A 9 7.82 -10.39 -4.71
CA LEU A 9 8.18 -10.28 -3.29
C LEU A 9 7.14 -10.97 -2.40
N LEU A 10 5.86 -10.73 -2.64
CA LEU A 10 4.77 -11.34 -1.85
C LEU A 10 4.65 -12.85 -2.08
N ASP A 11 4.81 -13.34 -3.31
CA ASP A 11 4.81 -14.76 -3.60
C ASP A 11 5.95 -15.48 -2.85
N HIS A 12 7.17 -14.91 -2.86
CA HIS A 12 8.29 -15.46 -2.11
C HIS A 12 8.04 -15.43 -0.58
N ALA A 13 7.48 -14.33 -0.07
CA ALA A 13 7.16 -14.22 1.34
C ALA A 13 6.12 -15.27 1.77
N ALA A 14 5.10 -15.48 0.95
CA ALA A 14 4.07 -16.51 1.19
C ALA A 14 4.66 -17.93 1.15
N GLU A 15 5.50 -18.23 0.17
CA GLU A 15 6.16 -19.54 0.07
C GLU A 15 7.09 -19.85 1.27
N LYS A 16 7.73 -18.81 1.81
CA LYS A 16 8.72 -18.94 2.91
C LYS A 16 8.14 -18.59 4.28
N ASN A 17 6.86 -18.22 4.35
CA ASN A 17 6.13 -17.90 5.59
C ASN A 17 6.78 -16.77 6.42
N TYR A 18 7.08 -15.62 5.80
CA TYR A 18 7.54 -14.42 6.49
C TYR A 18 6.78 -13.18 6.06
N GLY A 19 6.77 -12.15 6.91
CA GLY A 19 6.23 -10.84 6.58
C GLY A 19 7.29 -9.94 5.95
N VAL A 20 6.89 -9.11 4.97
CA VAL A 20 7.75 -8.09 4.37
C VAL A 20 7.33 -6.72 4.88
N PRO A 21 8.26 -5.92 5.44
CA PRO A 21 7.93 -4.56 5.85
C PRO A 21 7.83 -3.63 4.64
N ALA A 22 6.85 -2.73 4.68
CA ALA A 22 6.73 -1.58 3.79
C ALA A 22 7.00 -0.31 4.59
N PHE A 23 7.97 0.47 4.15
CA PHE A 23 8.40 1.69 4.86
C PHE A 23 8.14 2.92 4.02
N ASN A 24 7.41 3.88 4.60
CA ASN A 24 7.19 5.19 4.01
C ASN A 24 8.49 5.98 3.96
N VAL A 25 8.78 6.57 2.80
CA VAL A 25 9.96 7.39 2.57
C VAL A 25 9.60 8.75 2.02
N ASN A 26 10.18 9.79 2.61
CA ASN A 26 10.00 11.18 2.21
C ASN A 26 11.33 11.87 1.89
N ASN A 27 12.46 11.28 2.30
CA ASN A 27 13.77 11.91 2.21
C ASN A 27 14.90 10.87 2.17
N MET A 28 16.11 11.36 1.91
CA MET A 28 17.32 10.55 1.79
C MET A 28 17.67 9.82 3.09
N GLU A 29 17.50 10.45 4.23
CA GLU A 29 17.89 9.91 5.54
C GLU A 29 17.07 8.67 5.89
N GLN A 30 15.77 8.70 5.59
CA GLN A 30 14.89 7.55 5.78
C GLN A 30 15.30 6.38 4.88
N ILE A 31 15.53 6.63 3.58
CA ILE A 31 15.99 5.57 2.66
C ILE A 31 17.30 4.94 3.13
N GLN A 32 18.28 5.77 3.53
CA GLN A 32 19.56 5.27 4.04
C GLN A 32 19.40 4.43 5.30
N ALA A 33 18.53 4.84 6.23
CA ALA A 33 18.29 4.10 7.46
C ALA A 33 17.63 2.74 7.17
N ILE A 34 16.60 2.73 6.32
CA ILE A 34 15.87 1.52 5.92
C ILE A 34 16.82 0.55 5.21
N MET A 35 17.59 1.03 4.24
CA MET A 35 18.49 0.17 3.47
C MET A 35 19.66 -0.38 4.30
N LYS A 36 20.17 0.39 5.26
CA LYS A 36 21.15 -0.14 6.23
C LYS A 36 20.56 -1.24 7.09
N ALA A 37 19.32 -1.09 7.55
CA ALA A 37 18.63 -2.14 8.32
C ALA A 37 18.36 -3.37 7.45
N ALA A 38 17.85 -3.21 6.24
CA ALA A 38 17.61 -4.32 5.29
C ALA A 38 18.90 -5.10 5.01
N LYS A 39 20.03 -4.40 4.79
CA LYS A 39 21.35 -5.05 4.60
C LYS A 39 21.82 -5.77 5.84
N ALA A 40 21.65 -5.18 7.02
CA ALA A 40 22.11 -5.79 8.29
C ALA A 40 21.33 -7.07 8.65
N THR A 41 20.09 -7.19 8.18
CA THR A 41 19.21 -8.34 8.43
C THR A 41 19.09 -9.29 7.23
N ASP A 42 19.77 -8.97 6.12
CA ASP A 42 19.68 -9.70 4.84
C ASP A 42 18.22 -9.91 4.41
N SER A 43 17.41 -8.85 4.50
CA SER A 43 15.96 -8.90 4.32
C SER A 43 15.51 -8.08 3.12
N PRO A 44 14.54 -8.58 2.34
CA PRO A 44 13.90 -7.79 1.30
C PRO A 44 13.05 -6.67 1.93
N VAL A 45 12.76 -5.62 1.14
CA VAL A 45 12.06 -4.45 1.64
C VAL A 45 11.18 -3.81 0.57
N ILE A 46 10.06 -3.22 1.01
CA ILE A 46 9.26 -2.31 0.20
C ILE A 46 9.57 -0.88 0.64
N LEU A 47 10.07 -0.07 -0.30
CA LEU A 47 10.18 1.38 -0.14
C LEU A 47 8.94 2.00 -0.77
N GLN A 48 8.09 2.62 0.05
CA GLN A 48 6.85 3.20 -0.45
C GLN A 48 6.81 4.71 -0.29
N ALA A 49 6.13 5.37 -1.21
CA ALA A 49 5.87 6.79 -1.16
C ALA A 49 4.42 7.08 -1.47
N SER A 50 3.75 7.75 -0.54
CA SER A 50 2.40 8.25 -0.73
C SER A 50 2.38 9.45 -1.70
N ARG A 51 1.17 9.88 -2.10
CA ARG A 51 0.99 11.12 -2.87
C ARG A 51 1.57 12.32 -2.12
N GLY A 52 1.39 12.36 -0.80
CA GLY A 52 1.94 13.41 0.06
C GLY A 52 3.48 13.41 0.07
N ALA A 53 4.09 12.25 0.21
CA ALA A 53 5.54 12.08 0.13
C ALA A 53 6.11 12.53 -1.23
N ARG A 54 5.46 12.13 -2.33
CA ARG A 54 5.84 12.52 -3.69
C ARG A 54 5.70 14.02 -3.93
N ALA A 55 4.62 14.63 -3.43
CA ALA A 55 4.42 16.08 -3.52
C ALA A 55 5.46 16.86 -2.69
N TYR A 56 5.80 16.34 -1.51
CA TYR A 56 6.80 16.96 -0.61
C TYR A 56 8.21 16.91 -1.19
N ALA A 57 8.68 15.72 -1.57
CA ALA A 57 10.05 15.53 -2.02
C ALA A 57 10.26 15.86 -3.51
N GLY A 58 9.21 15.72 -4.32
CA GLY A 58 9.25 15.81 -5.78
C GLY A 58 9.62 14.48 -6.43
N ASP A 59 8.85 14.09 -7.46
CA ASP A 59 8.98 12.79 -8.15
C ASP A 59 10.39 12.51 -8.68
N ILE A 60 11.05 13.52 -9.24
CA ILE A 60 12.40 13.37 -9.80
C ILE A 60 13.42 13.08 -8.70
N PHE A 61 13.34 13.79 -7.56
CA PHE A 61 14.25 13.53 -6.43
C PHE A 61 14.03 12.13 -5.85
N LEU A 62 12.78 11.74 -5.60
CA LEU A 62 12.47 10.40 -5.08
C LEU A 62 12.94 9.30 -6.02
N ARG A 63 12.69 9.43 -7.33
CA ARG A 63 13.16 8.46 -8.31
C ARG A 63 14.66 8.25 -8.21
N HIS A 64 15.46 9.34 -8.20
CA HIS A 64 16.92 9.22 -8.11
C HIS A 64 17.38 8.69 -6.75
N LEU A 65 16.67 8.96 -5.67
CA LEU A 65 16.97 8.38 -4.36
C LEU A 65 16.69 6.87 -4.34
N PHE A 66 15.61 6.42 -4.97
CA PHE A 66 15.31 4.99 -5.13
C PHE A 66 16.34 4.31 -6.06
N ASP A 67 16.68 4.93 -7.19
CA ASP A 67 17.72 4.42 -8.11
C ASP A 67 19.06 4.26 -7.35
N ALA A 68 19.46 5.26 -6.55
CA ALA A 68 20.64 5.17 -5.70
C ALA A 68 20.58 4.03 -4.69
N ALA A 69 19.43 3.79 -4.06
CA ALA A 69 19.26 2.66 -3.14
C ALA A 69 19.46 1.30 -3.87
N VAL A 70 18.89 1.15 -5.05
CA VAL A 70 19.02 -0.06 -5.89
C VAL A 70 20.47 -0.28 -6.31
N GLU A 71 21.19 0.77 -6.70
CA GLU A 71 22.61 0.68 -7.10
C GLU A 71 23.53 0.36 -5.90
N MET A 72 23.27 0.97 -4.75
CA MET A 72 24.10 0.77 -3.55
C MET A 72 23.91 -0.59 -2.87
N TYR A 73 22.73 -1.21 -3.06
CA TYR A 73 22.35 -2.47 -2.41
C TYR A 73 21.90 -3.53 -3.42
N PRO A 74 22.77 -3.94 -4.36
CA PRO A 74 22.40 -4.82 -5.47
C PRO A 74 21.95 -6.22 -5.04
N ASP A 75 22.30 -6.63 -3.82
CA ASP A 75 21.97 -7.95 -3.27
C ASP A 75 20.66 -7.97 -2.47
N ILE A 76 20.09 -6.80 -2.15
CA ILE A 76 18.85 -6.71 -1.39
C ILE A 76 17.68 -6.55 -2.37
N PRO A 77 16.68 -7.46 -2.35
CA PRO A 77 15.47 -7.28 -3.15
C PRO A 77 14.65 -6.06 -2.66
N ILE A 78 14.39 -5.14 -3.56
CA ILE A 78 13.68 -3.87 -3.28
C ILE A 78 12.47 -3.79 -4.19
N CYS A 79 11.29 -3.57 -3.62
CA CYS A 79 10.10 -3.14 -4.35
C CYS A 79 9.90 -1.64 -4.11
N ILE A 80 9.67 -0.86 -5.16
CA ILE A 80 9.33 0.56 -5.07
C ILE A 80 7.83 0.69 -5.29
N HIS A 81 7.11 1.18 -4.30
CA HIS A 81 5.66 1.15 -4.25
C HIS A 81 5.05 2.55 -4.10
N GLN A 82 4.07 2.86 -4.97
CA GLN A 82 3.19 4.02 -4.79
C GLN A 82 2.07 3.65 -3.81
N ASP A 83 2.04 4.31 -2.69
CA ASP A 83 1.07 4.12 -1.64
C ASP A 83 -0.14 5.06 -1.79
N HIS A 84 -1.37 4.53 -1.65
CA HIS A 84 -2.65 5.25 -1.78
C HIS A 84 -2.80 6.14 -3.03
N GLY A 85 -2.73 5.54 -4.22
CA GLY A 85 -3.15 6.19 -5.46
C GLY A 85 -4.66 6.38 -5.50
N ASN A 86 -5.13 7.61 -5.76
CA ASN A 86 -6.56 7.95 -5.75
C ASN A 86 -7.23 7.94 -7.13
N ASN A 87 -6.45 7.80 -8.18
CA ASN A 87 -6.94 7.74 -9.57
C ASN A 87 -5.90 7.12 -10.50
N LEU A 88 -6.31 6.89 -11.75
CA LEU A 88 -5.43 6.33 -12.77
C LEU A 88 -4.20 7.21 -13.05
N ASP A 89 -4.35 8.53 -13.08
CA ASP A 89 -3.25 9.45 -13.41
C ASP A 89 -2.15 9.42 -12.34
N THR A 90 -2.51 9.30 -11.08
CA THR A 90 -1.55 9.12 -9.98
C THR A 90 -0.75 7.83 -10.16
N CYS A 91 -1.42 6.73 -10.49
CA CYS A 91 -0.76 5.46 -10.74
C CYS A 91 0.14 5.50 -11.99
N LEU A 92 -0.34 6.10 -13.09
CA LEU A 92 0.45 6.28 -14.31
C LEU A 92 1.70 7.15 -14.07
N SER A 93 1.55 8.22 -13.30
CA SER A 93 2.67 9.08 -12.92
C SER A 93 3.73 8.32 -12.12
N ALA A 94 3.32 7.44 -11.18
CA ALA A 94 4.24 6.59 -10.45
C ALA A 94 4.98 5.60 -11.36
N MET A 95 4.25 4.92 -12.25
CA MET A 95 4.82 4.01 -13.24
C MET A 95 5.86 4.71 -14.12
N ALA A 96 5.57 5.94 -14.56
CA ALA A 96 6.51 6.76 -15.35
C ALA A 96 7.76 7.19 -14.56
N ASN A 97 7.74 7.10 -13.22
CA ASN A 97 8.86 7.37 -12.33
C ASN A 97 9.51 6.10 -11.77
N ASN A 98 9.44 4.98 -12.49
CA ASN A 98 10.09 3.70 -12.19
C ASN A 98 9.56 2.98 -10.94
N PHE A 99 8.36 3.28 -10.48
CA PHE A 99 7.73 2.47 -9.44
C PHE A 99 7.39 1.08 -10.00
N THR A 100 7.76 0.03 -9.27
CA THR A 100 7.51 -1.37 -9.66
C THR A 100 6.19 -1.90 -9.15
N SER A 101 5.51 -1.11 -8.34
CA SER A 101 4.19 -1.40 -7.80
C SER A 101 3.42 -0.11 -7.54
N VAL A 102 2.10 -0.17 -7.70
CA VAL A 102 1.19 0.94 -7.38
C VAL A 102 -0.03 0.40 -6.64
N MET A 103 -0.47 1.12 -5.62
CA MET A 103 -1.75 0.87 -4.99
C MET A 103 -2.81 1.77 -5.62
N MET A 104 -3.93 1.17 -6.07
CA MET A 104 -5.14 1.90 -6.41
C MET A 104 -6.12 1.77 -5.25
N ASP A 105 -6.19 2.80 -4.43
CA ASP A 105 -7.15 2.88 -3.35
C ASP A 105 -8.51 3.34 -3.88
N GLY A 106 -9.32 2.37 -4.32
CA GLY A 106 -10.69 2.57 -4.77
C GLY A 106 -11.72 2.40 -3.66
N SER A 107 -11.31 2.22 -2.40
CA SER A 107 -12.19 2.24 -1.23
C SER A 107 -12.80 3.62 -1.00
N LEU A 108 -12.11 4.65 -1.47
CA LEU A 108 -12.55 6.05 -1.51
C LEU A 108 -12.74 6.50 -2.96
N GLU A 109 -13.64 7.47 -3.17
CA GLU A 109 -13.76 8.17 -4.45
C GLU A 109 -12.48 8.97 -4.77
N GLU A 110 -12.34 9.47 -5.98
CA GLU A 110 -11.16 10.21 -6.46
C GLU A 110 -10.76 11.39 -5.57
N ASN A 111 -11.70 11.98 -4.83
CA ASN A 111 -11.42 13.03 -3.86
C ASN A 111 -10.65 12.53 -2.62
N ALA A 112 -10.47 11.22 -2.48
CA ALA A 112 -9.83 10.53 -1.38
C ALA A 112 -10.41 10.88 0.02
N LYS A 113 -11.74 11.11 0.06
CA LYS A 113 -12.46 11.49 1.29
C LYS A 113 -13.83 10.81 1.42
N THR A 114 -14.45 10.46 0.31
CA THR A 114 -15.80 9.88 0.28
C THR A 114 -15.68 8.38 0.09
N PRO A 115 -16.27 7.53 0.96
CA PRO A 115 -16.32 6.10 0.73
C PRO A 115 -16.97 5.78 -0.61
N ALA A 116 -16.30 4.95 -1.40
CA ALA A 116 -16.77 4.59 -2.74
C ALA A 116 -17.64 3.33 -2.72
N SER A 117 -18.38 3.10 -3.81
CA SER A 117 -19.09 1.83 -4.00
C SER A 117 -18.13 0.71 -4.39
N TYR A 118 -18.51 -0.52 -4.09
CA TYR A 118 -17.76 -1.71 -4.53
C TYR A 118 -17.55 -1.74 -6.05
N GLU A 119 -18.58 -1.40 -6.82
CA GLU A 119 -18.52 -1.35 -8.28
C GLU A 119 -17.54 -0.30 -8.79
N TYR A 120 -17.48 0.86 -8.15
CA TYR A 120 -16.48 1.88 -8.46
C TYR A 120 -15.07 1.36 -8.22
N ASN A 121 -14.82 0.75 -7.05
CA ASN A 121 -13.53 0.19 -6.69
C ASN A 121 -13.08 -0.90 -7.70
N VAL A 122 -13.96 -1.85 -8.02
CA VAL A 122 -13.69 -2.88 -9.03
C VAL A 122 -13.34 -2.26 -10.38
N ASN A 123 -14.10 -1.25 -10.81
CA ASN A 123 -13.91 -0.63 -12.13
C ASN A 123 -12.56 0.10 -12.22
N ILE A 124 -12.23 0.93 -11.22
CA ILE A 124 -11.00 1.71 -11.26
C ILE A 124 -9.75 0.83 -11.05
N SER A 125 -9.80 -0.12 -10.13
CA SER A 125 -8.71 -1.06 -9.89
C SER A 125 -8.43 -1.95 -11.11
N SER A 126 -9.48 -2.42 -11.80
CA SER A 126 -9.32 -3.19 -13.06
C SER A 126 -8.63 -2.37 -14.15
N LYS A 127 -8.99 -1.09 -14.30
CA LYS A 127 -8.36 -0.21 -15.29
C LYS A 127 -6.88 0.00 -15.00
N VAL A 128 -6.52 0.23 -13.74
CA VAL A 128 -5.11 0.39 -13.35
C VAL A 128 -4.35 -0.91 -13.59
N THR A 129 -4.92 -2.05 -13.19
CA THR A 129 -4.29 -3.36 -13.39
C THR A 129 -4.04 -3.67 -14.87
N GLU A 130 -5.02 -3.39 -15.74
CA GLU A 130 -4.86 -3.61 -17.18
C GLU A 130 -3.66 -2.86 -17.75
N VAL A 131 -3.45 -1.62 -17.34
CA VAL A 131 -2.32 -0.80 -17.84
C VAL A 131 -1.01 -1.23 -17.20
N ALA A 132 -0.99 -1.41 -15.88
CA ALA A 132 0.20 -1.75 -15.11
C ALA A 132 0.81 -3.09 -15.55
N HIS A 133 0.00 -4.11 -15.74
CA HIS A 133 0.45 -5.43 -16.17
C HIS A 133 1.08 -5.44 -17.56
N LYS A 134 0.67 -4.53 -18.46
CA LYS A 134 1.32 -4.40 -19.81
C LYS A 134 2.78 -4.02 -19.75
N ILE A 135 3.21 -3.39 -18.64
CA ILE A 135 4.59 -2.92 -18.43
C ILE A 135 5.28 -3.62 -17.27
N GLY A 136 4.66 -4.68 -16.71
CA GLY A 136 5.25 -5.50 -15.64
C GLY A 136 5.22 -4.86 -14.26
N VAL A 137 4.36 -3.87 -14.02
CA VAL A 137 4.15 -3.22 -12.72
C VAL A 137 3.02 -3.94 -11.98
N SER A 138 3.25 -4.27 -10.71
CA SER A 138 2.22 -4.87 -9.84
C SER A 138 1.21 -3.85 -9.37
N VAL A 139 0.00 -4.33 -9.08
CA VAL A 139 -1.08 -3.50 -8.54
C VAL A 139 -1.57 -4.06 -7.21
N GLU A 140 -1.67 -3.19 -6.22
CA GLU A 140 -2.39 -3.43 -4.98
C GLU A 140 -3.76 -2.75 -5.05
N GLY A 141 -4.79 -3.42 -4.58
CA GLY A 141 -6.11 -2.86 -4.37
C GLY A 141 -6.42 -2.74 -2.88
N GLU A 142 -7.50 -2.06 -2.53
CA GLU A 142 -7.96 -1.93 -1.14
C GLU A 142 -9.44 -2.25 -1.01
N LEU A 143 -9.78 -3.00 0.03
CA LEU A 143 -11.17 -3.24 0.46
C LEU A 143 -11.35 -2.94 1.94
N GLY A 144 -12.42 -2.22 2.26
CA GLY A 144 -12.68 -1.67 3.57
C GLY A 144 -12.01 -0.31 3.73
N CYS A 145 -12.39 0.43 4.75
CA CYS A 145 -11.78 1.70 5.10
C CYS A 145 -11.06 1.55 6.44
N LEU A 146 -9.85 2.07 6.54
CA LEU A 146 -9.13 2.06 7.80
C LEU A 146 -9.80 2.96 8.83
N GLY A 147 -9.87 2.47 10.06
CA GLY A 147 -10.47 3.21 11.15
C GLY A 147 -10.51 2.41 12.46
N SER A 148 -10.98 3.07 13.49
CA SER A 148 -11.07 2.48 14.83
C SER A 148 -12.32 1.62 14.98
N LEU A 149 -12.17 0.35 15.28
CA LEU A 149 -13.28 -0.53 15.64
C LEU A 149 -13.95 -0.14 16.97
N GLU A 150 -13.24 0.57 17.85
CA GLU A 150 -13.79 1.03 19.13
C GLU A 150 -14.69 2.26 18.98
N THR A 151 -14.25 3.24 18.18
CA THR A 151 -14.96 4.52 18.04
C THR A 151 -15.80 4.61 16.78
N GLY A 152 -15.50 3.77 15.78
CA GLY A 152 -16.07 3.84 14.44
C GLY A 152 -15.52 5.01 13.62
N GLU A 153 -14.53 5.74 14.11
CA GLU A 153 -13.95 6.87 13.37
C GLU A 153 -12.99 6.39 12.31
N GLY A 154 -13.15 6.93 11.09
CA GLY A 154 -12.21 6.70 9.99
C GLY A 154 -10.86 7.35 10.24
N GLU A 155 -9.82 6.83 9.61
CA GLU A 155 -8.46 7.34 9.73
C GLU A 155 -8.04 8.17 8.51
N LYS A 156 -7.10 9.08 8.75
CA LYS A 156 -6.44 9.87 7.72
C LYS A 156 -4.96 9.55 7.67
N GLU A 157 -4.44 9.44 6.48
CA GLU A 157 -3.01 9.40 6.20
C GLU A 157 -2.66 10.52 5.20
N ASP A 158 -1.61 11.28 5.48
CA ASP A 158 -1.14 12.40 4.65
C ASP A 158 -2.23 13.44 4.30
N GLY A 159 -3.20 13.62 5.19
CA GLY A 159 -4.34 14.55 4.97
C GLY A 159 -5.44 13.98 4.06
N HIS A 160 -5.37 12.72 3.70
CA HIS A 160 -6.36 11.96 2.93
C HIS A 160 -6.99 10.87 3.81
N GLY A 161 -8.23 10.50 3.51
CA GLY A 161 -9.00 9.53 4.28
C GLY A 161 -10.37 10.05 4.66
N PHE A 162 -11.23 9.17 5.13
CA PHE A 162 -12.59 9.52 5.51
C PHE A 162 -12.64 10.21 6.88
N GLU A 163 -13.29 11.37 6.93
CA GLU A 163 -13.62 12.05 8.19
C GLU A 163 -15.05 11.77 8.58
N GLY A 164 -15.26 10.90 9.55
CA GLY A 164 -16.58 10.59 10.06
C GLY A 164 -16.67 9.20 10.65
N LYS A 165 -17.89 8.78 10.97
CA LYS A 165 -18.15 7.43 11.47
C LYS A 165 -18.41 6.47 10.34
N LEU A 166 -17.66 5.39 10.34
CA LEU A 166 -17.82 4.23 9.49
C LEU A 166 -18.68 3.17 10.19
N SER A 167 -19.46 2.43 9.44
CA SER A 167 -20.13 1.24 9.95
C SER A 167 -19.12 0.11 10.17
N HIS A 168 -19.46 -0.87 10.98
CA HIS A 168 -18.61 -2.04 11.23
C HIS A 168 -18.25 -2.77 9.92
N ASP A 169 -19.20 -2.88 8.99
CA ASP A 169 -19.00 -3.51 7.70
C ASP A 169 -18.06 -2.71 6.77
N GLN A 170 -17.87 -1.43 7.02
CA GLN A 170 -16.89 -0.60 6.30
C GLN A 170 -15.49 -0.69 6.91
N LEU A 171 -15.40 -1.03 8.19
CA LEU A 171 -14.14 -1.18 8.94
C LEU A 171 -13.53 -2.58 8.86
N LEU A 172 -14.28 -3.55 8.35
CA LEU A 172 -13.82 -4.93 8.18
C LEU A 172 -14.07 -5.40 6.75
N THR A 173 -13.07 -5.97 6.14
CA THR A 173 -13.18 -6.53 4.79
C THR A 173 -13.92 -7.87 4.85
N ASP A 174 -14.98 -8.00 4.07
CA ASP A 174 -15.69 -9.27 3.89
C ASP A 174 -14.85 -10.23 3.05
N PRO A 175 -14.59 -11.49 3.53
CA PRO A 175 -13.74 -12.43 2.82
C PRO A 175 -14.28 -12.88 1.45
N ASP A 176 -15.61 -13.01 1.29
CA ASP A 176 -16.20 -13.40 0.01
C ASP A 176 -16.13 -12.23 -0.99
N GLN A 177 -16.30 -11.01 -0.51
CA GLN A 177 -16.10 -9.80 -1.32
C GLN A 177 -14.64 -9.67 -1.74
N ALA A 178 -13.66 -9.93 -0.84
CA ALA A 178 -12.25 -9.94 -1.17
C ALA A 178 -11.90 -10.94 -2.28
N LYS A 179 -12.43 -12.16 -2.18
CA LYS A 179 -12.27 -13.19 -3.21
C LYS A 179 -12.85 -12.77 -4.57
N ASP A 180 -14.04 -12.19 -4.57
CA ASP A 180 -14.69 -11.68 -5.80
C ASP A 180 -13.90 -10.52 -6.40
N PHE A 181 -13.44 -9.59 -5.57
CA PHE A 181 -12.64 -8.44 -5.96
C PHE A 181 -11.36 -8.84 -6.68
N VAL A 182 -10.53 -9.70 -6.06
CA VAL A 182 -9.29 -10.18 -6.67
C VAL A 182 -9.57 -10.90 -8.00
N LYS A 183 -10.64 -11.69 -8.06
CA LYS A 183 -11.02 -12.39 -9.30
C LYS A 183 -11.41 -11.41 -10.43
N LYS A 184 -12.08 -10.32 -10.11
CA LYS A 184 -12.53 -9.32 -11.10
C LYS A 184 -11.42 -8.37 -11.52
N THR A 185 -10.64 -7.90 -10.56
CA THR A 185 -9.63 -6.86 -10.79
C THR A 185 -8.27 -7.39 -11.21
N GLN A 186 -7.95 -8.64 -10.84
CA GLN A 186 -6.66 -9.29 -11.08
C GLN A 186 -5.48 -8.53 -10.42
N VAL A 187 -5.73 -7.85 -9.28
CA VAL A 187 -4.67 -7.22 -8.49
C VAL A 187 -3.68 -8.25 -7.94
N ASP A 188 -2.44 -7.84 -7.74
CA ASP A 188 -1.34 -8.69 -7.26
C ASP A 188 -1.25 -8.73 -5.75
N GLY A 189 -1.75 -7.70 -5.07
CA GLY A 189 -1.88 -7.58 -3.63
C GLY A 189 -3.23 -6.98 -3.26
N LEU A 190 -3.69 -7.25 -2.05
CA LEU A 190 -4.92 -6.68 -1.50
C LEU A 190 -4.70 -6.20 -0.07
N ALA A 191 -4.84 -4.91 0.13
CA ALA A 191 -4.96 -4.32 1.46
C ALA A 191 -6.36 -4.61 2.01
N VAL A 192 -6.41 -5.16 3.21
CA VAL A 192 -7.65 -5.54 3.89
C VAL A 192 -7.76 -4.84 5.23
N ALA A 193 -8.93 -4.34 5.54
CA ALA A 193 -9.26 -3.81 6.84
C ALA A 193 -9.63 -4.98 7.78
N ILE A 194 -8.78 -5.21 8.79
CA ILE A 194 -8.93 -6.32 9.75
C ILE A 194 -8.85 -5.84 11.21
N GLY A 195 -9.23 -4.60 11.46
CA GLY A 195 -9.18 -3.99 12.80
C GLY A 195 -7.83 -3.41 13.17
N THR A 196 -6.86 -3.42 12.27
CA THR A 196 -5.61 -2.68 12.40
C THR A 196 -5.79 -1.24 11.93
N SER A 197 -4.92 -0.36 12.37
CA SER A 197 -4.95 1.05 11.98
C SER A 197 -3.55 1.66 12.01
N HIS A 198 -3.35 2.83 11.40
CA HIS A 198 -2.07 3.52 11.38
C HIS A 198 -1.71 4.16 12.74
N GLY A 199 -0.40 4.31 13.05
CA GLY A 199 0.12 5.02 14.22
C GLY A 199 0.09 4.23 15.53
N ALA A 200 0.38 4.91 16.64
CA ALA A 200 0.70 4.27 17.92
C ALA A 200 -0.49 4.06 18.89
N TYR A 201 -1.63 4.71 18.65
CA TYR A 201 -2.75 4.72 19.59
C TYR A 201 -4.01 4.20 18.95
N LYS A 202 -4.33 2.97 19.27
CA LYS A 202 -5.38 2.25 18.58
C LYS A 202 -6.49 1.75 19.48
N PHE A 203 -6.16 1.49 20.74
CA PHE A 203 -7.09 0.92 21.69
C PHE A 203 -7.01 1.69 23.01
N THR A 204 -8.14 2.04 23.58
CA THR A 204 -8.25 2.69 24.88
C THR A 204 -8.07 1.69 26.02
N ARG A 205 -8.25 0.39 25.73
CA ARG A 205 -8.02 -0.71 26.67
C ARG A 205 -6.87 -1.60 26.20
N LYS A 206 -6.20 -2.27 27.15
CA LYS A 206 -5.24 -3.32 26.81
C LYS A 206 -5.95 -4.43 26.04
N PRO A 207 -5.38 -4.88 24.91
CA PRO A 207 -5.81 -6.10 24.26
C PRO A 207 -5.70 -7.27 25.25
N ASP A 208 -6.80 -7.93 25.59
CA ASP A 208 -6.79 -9.29 26.09
C ASP A 208 -6.69 -10.18 24.83
N GLY A 209 -6.02 -11.29 24.89
CA GLY A 209 -5.54 -12.07 23.74
C GLY A 209 -6.55 -12.42 22.64
N ASP A 210 -7.81 -11.99 22.73
CA ASP A 210 -8.89 -12.25 21.77
C ASP A 210 -9.15 -11.09 20.79
N ILE A 211 -8.36 -10.01 20.81
CA ILE A 211 -8.52 -8.89 19.88
C ILE A 211 -8.25 -9.28 18.43
N LEU A 212 -7.46 -10.30 18.22
CA LEU A 212 -7.19 -10.85 16.89
C LEU A 212 -8.19 -11.95 16.49
N ALA A 213 -9.11 -12.32 17.34
CA ALA A 213 -10.26 -13.14 16.98
C ALA A 213 -11.36 -12.25 16.38
N LEU A 214 -11.05 -11.66 15.24
CA LEU A 214 -11.98 -10.93 14.39
C LEU A 214 -12.63 -11.92 13.43
#